data_a6cd7b74533078b1ba425b0749de084d
#
_entry.id   a6cd7b74533078b1ba425b0749de084d
#
_cell.length_a   1.000
_cell.length_b   1.000
_cell.length_c   1.000
_cell.angle_alpha   90.00
_cell.angle_beta   90.00
_cell.angle_gamma   90.00
#
_symmetry.space_group_name_H-M   'P 1'
#
loop_
_entity.id
_entity.type
_entity.pdbx_description
1 polymer ?
#
loop_
_entity_poly.entity_id
_entity_poly.type
_entity_poly.pdbx_seq_one_letter_code
_entity_poly.pdbx_strand_id
1 'polypeptide(L)'
;MKQKNIYILSLTALLTMVFLIGKAAFVIYNRDIEALTIGQFLNAWVHGLLLDLRTAGLLLIIPALAVTFMRTGLRKVLVAYFCIIAFVVATIIVADMVMYEFWEFKLCAVHLAYAASPEGTTNSVSIWFLVVRLLTLFAFLLLIAVPAILMIPKEVKGKRDIRSLCLVILLALLPIGVKNCYHAGTLFRSHAATNPVYRFATSFFDERGYRSIDIDNTTSVSFATSGEITDTLLRADRPNILVVMMESFSGKFIKELGGIPDVAPNFSRLVPEGILWDQYYSNSFRTDRGTVCAYSGWTSYPTISPMKNEEMHPYLSSLPQCLIQVGYQTGYMYAGPMTNMGKERYLADMNFQTLLDHSYFSSEELNSSWGANDSTSAMKLYHMLAEITPTAQWMMVWQTISSHEPWDVPYHRLDDKRLNAFAYTDQCLGDLVDSLKTLPVWDNLLVIVIPDHGFLYNQTYDTGEFFHSPMLWLGGAIREPRRMSVLMNQSDIAATLLAQLKLPYKQYPWSRNVLAPDYDPFVYCTYPAGLFYKDKTGETMYDLTAQMTLPVGEPSDTIRLQKALGILKRSYSEIPQP
;
A
#
# COMPACT_ATOMS: atom_id res chain seq x y z
N MET A 1 -45.53 25.56 -6.26
CA MET A 1 -45.12 24.28 -6.87
C MET A 1 -43.87 24.40 -7.73
N LYS A 2 -43.85 25.20 -8.79
CA LYS A 2 -42.70 25.32 -9.72
C LYS A 2 -41.36 25.67 -8.99
N GLN A 3 -41.38 26.57 -8.01
CA GLN A 3 -40.17 27.09 -7.37
C GLN A 3 -39.38 26.04 -6.58
N LYS A 4 -40.04 25.09 -5.89
CA LYS A 4 -39.39 23.99 -5.14
C LYS A 4 -38.68 23.02 -6.08
N ASN A 5 -39.34 22.66 -7.16
CA ASN A 5 -38.79 21.73 -8.15
C ASN A 5 -37.60 22.36 -8.90
N ILE A 6 -37.71 23.66 -9.26
CA ILE A 6 -36.60 24.42 -9.86
C ILE A 6 -35.40 24.45 -8.90
N TYR A 7 -35.62 24.70 -7.62
CA TYR A 7 -34.56 24.73 -6.63
C TYR A 7 -33.79 23.40 -6.56
N ILE A 8 -34.50 22.27 -6.42
CA ILE A 8 -33.86 20.95 -6.35
C ILE A 8 -33.15 20.60 -7.66
N LEU A 9 -33.75 20.90 -8.82
CA LEU A 9 -33.11 20.71 -10.14
C LEU A 9 -31.83 21.56 -10.27
N SER A 10 -31.87 22.83 -9.82
CA SER A 10 -30.68 23.70 -9.83
C SER A 10 -29.57 23.18 -8.93
N LEU A 11 -29.91 22.60 -7.78
CA LEU A 11 -28.92 21.98 -6.88
C LEU A 11 -28.36 20.70 -7.49
N THR A 12 -29.18 19.90 -8.14
CA THR A 12 -28.71 18.70 -8.88
C THR A 12 -27.68 19.11 -9.96
N ALA A 13 -28.03 20.12 -10.75
CA ALA A 13 -27.14 20.65 -11.78
C ALA A 13 -25.83 21.22 -11.17
N LEU A 14 -25.93 21.97 -10.07
CA LEU A 14 -24.78 22.51 -9.36
C LEU A 14 -23.84 21.41 -8.89
N LEU A 15 -24.33 20.39 -8.16
CA LEU A 15 -23.49 19.30 -7.66
C LEU A 15 -22.87 18.50 -8.80
N THR A 16 -23.64 18.20 -9.85
CA THR A 16 -23.12 17.51 -11.05
C THR A 16 -21.99 18.32 -11.68
N MET A 17 -22.18 19.65 -11.85
CA MET A 17 -21.13 20.53 -12.37
C MET A 17 -19.88 20.55 -11.47
N VAL A 18 -20.04 20.58 -10.16
CA VAL A 18 -18.91 20.51 -9.19
C VAL A 18 -18.14 19.21 -9.38
N PHE A 19 -18.80 18.06 -9.50
CA PHE A 19 -18.14 16.78 -9.75
C PHE A 19 -17.39 16.77 -11.09
N LEU A 20 -17.93 17.37 -12.13
CA LEU A 20 -17.29 17.50 -13.44
C LEU A 20 -16.03 18.39 -13.36
N ILE A 21 -16.12 19.51 -12.65
CA ILE A 21 -14.96 20.38 -12.40
C ILE A 21 -13.93 19.61 -11.56
N GLY A 22 -14.35 18.86 -10.55
CA GLY A 22 -13.47 18.01 -9.74
C GLY A 22 -12.73 16.97 -10.57
N LYS A 23 -13.41 16.31 -11.53
CA LYS A 23 -12.79 15.36 -12.46
C LYS A 23 -11.77 16.04 -13.39
N ALA A 24 -12.11 17.21 -13.91
CA ALA A 24 -11.17 17.98 -14.74
C ALA A 24 -9.93 18.41 -13.93
N ALA A 25 -10.13 18.90 -12.71
CA ALA A 25 -9.05 19.25 -11.79
C ALA A 25 -8.18 18.03 -11.45
N PHE A 26 -8.78 16.86 -11.21
CA PHE A 26 -8.09 15.60 -10.96
C PHE A 26 -7.15 15.22 -12.11
N VAL A 27 -7.63 15.25 -13.36
CA VAL A 27 -6.83 14.89 -14.55
C VAL A 27 -5.72 15.91 -14.80
N ILE A 28 -6.02 17.21 -14.66
CA ILE A 28 -5.00 18.28 -14.84
C ILE A 28 -3.91 18.14 -13.77
N TYR A 29 -4.31 17.86 -12.55
CA TYR A 29 -3.38 17.74 -11.43
C TYR A 29 -2.51 16.49 -11.52
N ASN A 30 -3.08 15.36 -11.89
CA ASN A 30 -2.41 14.05 -11.98
C ASN A 30 -2.00 13.69 -13.42
N ARG A 31 -1.75 14.68 -14.27
CA ARG A 31 -1.43 14.48 -15.69
C ARG A 31 -0.20 13.62 -15.97
N ASP A 32 0.73 13.59 -15.01
CA ASP A 32 1.97 12.82 -15.14
C ASP A 32 1.76 11.31 -14.83
N ILE A 33 0.64 10.98 -14.16
CA ILE A 33 0.26 9.62 -13.80
C ILE A 33 -0.88 9.13 -14.70
N GLU A 34 -1.93 9.94 -14.86
CA GLU A 34 -3.10 9.62 -15.69
C GLU A 34 -3.21 10.58 -16.88
N ALA A 35 -2.30 10.41 -17.85
CA ALA A 35 -2.28 11.20 -19.06
C ALA A 35 -3.43 10.82 -20.00
N LEU A 36 -4.51 11.59 -20.01
CA LEU A 36 -5.65 11.39 -20.88
C LEU A 36 -5.64 12.36 -22.07
N THR A 37 -5.91 11.86 -23.26
CA THR A 37 -6.30 12.68 -24.40
C THR A 37 -7.65 13.33 -24.15
N ILE A 38 -7.96 14.43 -24.83
CA ILE A 38 -9.28 15.09 -24.72
C ILE A 38 -10.42 14.12 -25.00
N GLY A 39 -10.27 13.25 -26.01
CA GLY A 39 -11.29 12.24 -26.33
C GLY A 39 -11.50 11.21 -25.22
N GLN A 40 -10.43 10.73 -24.59
CA GLN A 40 -10.47 9.82 -23.45
C GLN A 40 -11.10 10.50 -22.22
N PHE A 41 -10.74 11.75 -21.94
CA PHE A 41 -11.34 12.52 -20.85
C PHE A 41 -12.86 12.70 -21.07
N LEU A 42 -13.29 13.09 -22.27
CA LEU A 42 -14.72 13.24 -22.59
C LEU A 42 -15.46 11.91 -22.46
N ASN A 43 -14.84 10.81 -22.87
CA ASN A 43 -15.41 9.46 -22.70
C ASN A 43 -15.56 9.14 -21.21
N ALA A 44 -14.51 9.27 -20.41
CA ALA A 44 -14.56 9.05 -18.96
C ALA A 44 -15.61 9.93 -18.28
N TRP A 45 -15.73 11.18 -18.71
CA TRP A 45 -16.72 12.12 -18.21
C TRP A 45 -18.16 11.68 -18.47
N VAL A 46 -18.49 11.33 -19.74
CA VAL A 46 -19.84 10.89 -20.13
C VAL A 46 -20.24 9.63 -19.36
N HIS A 47 -19.34 8.67 -19.25
CA HIS A 47 -19.61 7.42 -18.52
C HIS A 47 -19.72 7.61 -17.01
N GLY A 48 -18.96 8.55 -16.44
CA GLY A 48 -19.07 8.91 -15.03
C GLY A 48 -20.29 9.76 -14.66
N LEU A 49 -20.99 10.34 -15.65
CA LEU A 49 -22.09 11.29 -15.41
C LEU A 49 -23.26 10.68 -14.63
N LEU A 50 -23.64 9.43 -14.92
CA LEU A 50 -24.73 8.76 -14.22
C LEU A 50 -24.39 8.51 -12.75
N LEU A 51 -23.11 8.22 -12.44
CA LEU A 51 -22.65 8.09 -11.06
C LEU A 51 -22.64 9.43 -10.33
N ASP A 52 -22.30 10.52 -11.02
CA ASP A 52 -22.36 11.88 -10.48
C ASP A 52 -23.80 12.27 -10.14
N LEU A 53 -24.75 11.97 -11.04
CA LEU A 53 -26.18 12.18 -10.81
C LEU A 53 -26.71 11.35 -9.65
N ARG A 54 -26.31 10.09 -9.53
CA ARG A 54 -26.64 9.25 -8.38
C ARG A 54 -26.11 9.84 -7.08
N THR A 55 -24.85 10.27 -7.07
CA THR A 55 -24.22 10.88 -5.90
C THR A 55 -24.92 12.19 -5.51
N ALA A 56 -25.23 13.04 -6.48
CA ALA A 56 -26.02 14.25 -6.26
C ALA A 56 -27.39 13.91 -5.68
N GLY A 57 -28.08 12.87 -6.22
CA GLY A 57 -29.34 12.38 -5.67
C GLY A 57 -29.23 11.99 -4.20
N LEU A 58 -28.24 11.18 -3.84
CA LEU A 58 -27.99 10.77 -2.46
C LEU A 58 -27.77 11.98 -1.52
N LEU A 59 -26.96 12.94 -1.93
CA LEU A 59 -26.68 14.15 -1.16
C LEU A 59 -27.91 15.08 -1.06
N LEU A 60 -28.84 15.06 -2.00
CA LEU A 60 -30.01 15.93 -2.01
C LEU A 60 -31.25 15.34 -1.32
N ILE A 61 -31.20 14.13 -0.75
CA ILE A 61 -32.32 13.53 -0.01
C ILE A 61 -32.75 14.44 1.14
N ILE A 62 -31.82 14.91 1.97
CA ILE A 62 -32.11 15.78 3.13
C ILE A 62 -32.68 17.14 2.69
N PRO A 63 -32.09 17.89 1.73
CA PRO A 63 -32.70 19.09 1.17
C PRO A 63 -34.10 18.88 0.60
N ALA A 64 -34.33 17.79 -0.14
CA ALA A 64 -35.62 17.48 -0.72
C ALA A 64 -36.68 17.18 0.35
N LEU A 65 -36.33 16.45 1.39
CA LEU A 65 -37.20 16.23 2.57
C LEU A 65 -37.50 17.56 3.29
N ALA A 66 -36.48 18.37 3.52
CA ALA A 66 -36.65 19.66 4.20
C ALA A 66 -37.60 20.59 3.41
N VAL A 67 -37.39 20.75 2.11
CA VAL A 67 -38.24 21.57 1.21
C VAL A 67 -39.68 21.02 1.13
N THR A 68 -39.85 19.70 1.21
CA THR A 68 -41.18 19.06 1.11
C THR A 68 -41.98 19.21 2.41
N PHE A 69 -41.34 19.02 3.57
CA PHE A 69 -42.05 18.85 4.84
C PHE A 69 -41.93 20.04 5.83
N MET A 70 -40.79 20.77 5.79
CA MET A 70 -40.61 21.91 6.73
C MET A 70 -41.33 23.16 6.28
N ARG A 71 -41.93 23.88 7.26
CA ARG A 71 -42.58 25.16 7.03
C ARG A 71 -41.85 26.32 7.70
N THR A 72 -41.17 26.04 8.82
CA THR A 72 -40.42 27.04 9.59
C THR A 72 -38.99 26.59 9.74
N GLY A 73 -38.03 27.50 9.86
CA GLY A 73 -36.62 27.19 10.04
C GLY A 73 -35.89 26.61 8.84
N LEU A 74 -36.57 26.38 7.71
CA LEU A 74 -36.05 25.75 6.50
C LEU A 74 -34.72 26.37 6.07
N ARG A 75 -34.63 27.71 6.00
CA ARG A 75 -33.41 28.40 5.56
C ARG A 75 -32.23 28.09 6.48
N LYS A 76 -32.42 28.09 7.80
CA LYS A 76 -31.34 27.78 8.75
C LYS A 76 -30.85 26.36 8.58
N VAL A 77 -31.74 25.38 8.42
CA VAL A 77 -31.40 23.97 8.21
C VAL A 77 -30.65 23.79 6.89
N LEU A 78 -31.10 24.38 5.79
CA LEU A 78 -30.44 24.26 4.49
C LEU A 78 -29.08 24.96 4.46
N VAL A 79 -28.93 26.14 5.08
CA VAL A 79 -27.63 26.82 5.23
C VAL A 79 -26.65 25.92 5.98
N ALA A 80 -27.04 25.44 7.17
CA ALA A 80 -26.17 24.55 7.95
C ALA A 80 -25.81 23.29 7.17
N TYR A 81 -26.78 22.66 6.49
CA TYR A 81 -26.57 21.49 5.67
C TYR A 81 -25.53 21.76 4.55
N PHE A 82 -25.72 22.84 3.76
CA PHE A 82 -24.82 23.13 2.65
C PHE A 82 -23.43 23.59 3.11
N CYS A 83 -23.28 24.23 4.26
CA CYS A 83 -21.97 24.49 4.85
C CYS A 83 -21.24 23.17 5.16
N ILE A 84 -21.91 22.21 5.80
CA ILE A 84 -21.32 20.91 6.15
C ILE A 84 -20.99 20.11 4.88
N ILE A 85 -21.95 19.97 3.96
CA ILE A 85 -21.76 19.18 2.74
C ILE A 85 -20.72 19.80 1.82
N ALA A 86 -20.67 21.13 1.69
CA ALA A 86 -19.62 21.79 0.93
C ALA A 86 -18.23 21.48 1.49
N PHE A 87 -18.08 21.52 2.82
CA PHE A 87 -16.82 21.17 3.46
C PHE A 87 -16.44 19.71 3.21
N VAL A 88 -17.37 18.76 3.43
CA VAL A 88 -17.11 17.33 3.24
C VAL A 88 -16.78 17.00 1.78
N VAL A 89 -17.59 17.49 0.82
CA VAL A 89 -17.37 17.22 -0.61
C VAL A 89 -16.08 17.84 -1.11
N ALA A 90 -15.80 19.11 -0.74
CA ALA A 90 -14.55 19.78 -1.12
C ALA A 90 -13.33 19.05 -0.55
N THR A 91 -13.37 18.65 0.72
CA THR A 91 -12.30 17.87 1.37
C THR A 91 -12.05 16.56 0.64
N ILE A 92 -13.10 15.80 0.31
CA ILE A 92 -12.97 14.52 -0.41
C ILE A 92 -12.38 14.74 -1.81
N ILE A 93 -12.82 15.75 -2.57
CA ILE A 93 -12.31 16.03 -3.91
C ILE A 93 -10.81 16.37 -3.85
N VAL A 94 -10.40 17.25 -2.93
CA VAL A 94 -9.00 17.66 -2.81
C VAL A 94 -8.14 16.51 -2.28
N ALA A 95 -8.61 15.78 -1.27
CA ALA A 95 -7.89 14.62 -0.73
C ALA A 95 -7.72 13.52 -1.80
N ASP A 96 -8.75 13.27 -2.62
CA ASP A 96 -8.68 12.31 -3.72
C ASP A 96 -7.61 12.65 -4.76
N MET A 97 -7.50 13.93 -5.14
CA MET A 97 -6.45 14.39 -6.06
C MET A 97 -5.06 14.19 -5.48
N VAL A 98 -4.88 14.56 -4.21
CA VAL A 98 -3.58 14.49 -3.52
C VAL A 98 -3.16 13.05 -3.24
N MET A 99 -4.08 12.23 -2.73
CA MET A 99 -3.77 10.83 -2.43
C MET A 99 -3.45 10.05 -3.71
N TYR A 100 -4.08 10.38 -4.83
CA TYR A 100 -3.78 9.75 -6.11
C TYR A 100 -2.36 10.07 -6.62
N GLU A 101 -1.87 11.30 -6.37
CA GLU A 101 -0.48 11.68 -6.68
C GLU A 101 0.55 10.78 -6.00
N PHE A 102 0.31 10.46 -4.72
CA PHE A 102 1.27 9.69 -3.91
C PHE A 102 1.06 8.17 -3.97
N TRP A 103 -0.17 7.72 -4.22
CA TRP A 103 -0.53 6.31 -4.03
C TRP A 103 -1.13 5.66 -5.28
N GLU A 104 -1.38 6.43 -6.33
CA GLU A 104 -1.92 6.00 -7.62
C GLU A 104 -3.24 5.21 -7.56
N PHE A 105 -4.03 5.40 -6.51
CA PHE A 105 -5.40 4.89 -6.40
C PHE A 105 -6.33 5.89 -5.71
N LYS A 106 -7.63 5.79 -6.03
CA LYS A 106 -8.66 6.72 -5.55
C LYS A 106 -8.80 6.70 -4.04
N LEU A 107 -9.12 7.85 -3.44
CA LEU A 107 -9.39 7.98 -2.02
C LEU A 107 -10.39 6.94 -1.54
N CYS A 108 -10.01 6.18 -0.51
CA CYS A 108 -10.82 5.13 0.11
C CYS A 108 -10.59 5.10 1.63
N ALA A 109 -11.37 4.26 2.34
CA ALA A 109 -11.30 4.16 3.80
C ALA A 109 -9.91 3.79 4.34
N VAL A 110 -9.11 3.06 3.55
CA VAL A 110 -7.72 2.68 3.90
C VAL A 110 -6.87 3.89 4.27
N HIS A 111 -7.05 5.03 3.57
CA HIS A 111 -6.27 6.25 3.85
C HIS A 111 -6.52 6.81 5.26
N LEU A 112 -7.69 6.57 5.85
CA LEU A 112 -7.98 7.04 7.21
C LEU A 112 -7.07 6.39 8.26
N ALA A 113 -6.68 5.13 8.04
CA ALA A 113 -5.76 4.44 8.92
C ALA A 113 -4.35 5.07 8.94
N TYR A 114 -3.98 5.81 7.88
CA TYR A 114 -2.72 6.54 7.79
C TYR A 114 -2.86 8.01 8.23
N ALA A 115 -4.02 8.62 8.05
CA ALA A 115 -4.29 9.98 8.51
C ALA A 115 -4.26 10.10 10.04
N ALA A 116 -4.41 9.01 10.77
CA ALA A 116 -4.31 8.97 12.23
C ALA A 116 -2.84 9.06 12.73
N SER A 117 -1.84 8.98 11.85
CA SER A 117 -0.42 9.10 12.16
C SER A 117 0.17 10.36 11.48
N PRO A 118 -0.07 11.57 12.03
CA PRO A 118 0.26 12.84 11.37
C PRO A 118 1.77 13.09 11.21
N GLU A 119 2.62 12.47 12.02
CA GLU A 119 4.07 12.67 12.00
C GLU A 119 4.70 12.24 10.65
N GLY A 120 4.19 11.17 10.04
CA GLY A 120 4.63 10.72 8.72
C GLY A 120 4.28 11.70 7.59
N THR A 121 3.19 12.46 7.71
CA THR A 121 2.74 13.40 6.68
C THR A 121 3.42 14.75 6.77
N THR A 122 3.76 15.23 7.97
CA THR A 122 4.39 16.55 8.15
C THR A 122 5.84 16.58 7.66
N ASN A 123 6.55 15.46 7.73
CA ASN A 123 7.95 15.36 7.32
C ASN A 123 8.14 15.23 5.80
N SER A 124 7.07 14.86 5.08
CA SER A 124 7.13 14.55 3.64
C SER A 124 6.68 15.70 2.73
N VAL A 125 6.04 16.76 3.26
CA VAL A 125 5.43 17.80 2.42
C VAL A 125 5.91 19.21 2.75
N SER A 126 6.10 20.05 1.71
CA SER A 126 6.50 21.44 1.88
C SER A 126 5.34 22.34 2.32
N ILE A 127 5.66 23.46 2.97
CA ILE A 127 4.65 24.44 3.38
C ILE A 127 3.86 24.99 2.16
N TRP A 128 4.52 25.19 1.02
CA TRP A 128 3.87 25.65 -0.21
C TRP A 128 2.87 24.63 -0.76
N PHE A 129 3.18 23.35 -0.65
CA PHE A 129 2.25 22.27 -0.98
C PHE A 129 0.96 22.41 -0.16
N LEU A 130 1.07 22.58 1.17
CA LEU A 130 -0.09 22.75 2.06
C LEU A 130 -0.90 24.02 1.72
N VAL A 131 -0.23 25.15 1.50
CA VAL A 131 -0.88 26.43 1.14
C VAL A 131 -1.72 26.28 -0.14
N VAL A 132 -1.16 25.68 -1.19
CA VAL A 132 -1.89 25.49 -2.46
C VAL A 132 -3.11 24.56 -2.26
N ARG A 133 -2.98 23.51 -1.46
CA ARG A 133 -4.10 22.57 -1.18
C ARG A 133 -5.21 23.24 -0.36
N LEU A 134 -4.86 24.06 0.63
CA LEU A 134 -5.83 24.84 1.39
C LEU A 134 -6.56 25.87 0.51
N LEU A 135 -5.87 26.53 -0.40
CA LEU A 135 -6.51 27.43 -1.37
C LEU A 135 -7.46 26.68 -2.33
N THR A 136 -7.06 25.50 -2.80
CA THR A 136 -7.90 24.64 -3.64
C THR A 136 -9.14 24.16 -2.88
N LEU A 137 -8.96 23.73 -1.63
CA LEU A 137 -10.08 23.35 -0.74
C LEU A 137 -11.07 24.51 -0.56
N PHE A 138 -10.54 25.70 -0.28
CA PHE A 138 -11.36 26.89 -0.11
C PHE A 138 -12.13 27.27 -1.39
N ALA A 139 -11.50 27.14 -2.55
CA ALA A 139 -12.14 27.39 -3.84
C ALA A 139 -13.32 26.43 -4.08
N PHE A 140 -13.15 25.11 -3.86
CA PHE A 140 -14.22 24.13 -3.99
C PHE A 140 -15.34 24.36 -2.95
N LEU A 141 -14.97 24.72 -1.71
CA LEU A 141 -15.94 25.05 -0.67
C LEU A 141 -16.84 26.23 -1.11
N LEU A 142 -16.24 27.32 -1.60
CA LEU A 142 -16.99 28.47 -2.12
C LEU A 142 -17.83 28.10 -3.34
N LEU A 143 -17.30 27.29 -4.26
CA LEU A 143 -17.99 26.84 -5.46
C LEU A 143 -19.27 26.06 -5.15
N ILE A 144 -19.30 25.35 -4.03
CA ILE A 144 -20.47 24.58 -3.58
C ILE A 144 -21.38 25.42 -2.69
N ALA A 145 -20.85 26.01 -1.62
CA ALA A 145 -21.63 26.64 -0.57
C ALA A 145 -22.35 27.91 -1.06
N VAL A 146 -21.63 28.79 -1.76
CA VAL A 146 -22.18 30.10 -2.12
C VAL A 146 -23.37 29.97 -3.07
N PRO A 147 -23.31 29.27 -4.22
CA PRO A 147 -24.46 29.11 -5.08
C PRO A 147 -25.61 28.35 -4.41
N ALA A 148 -25.31 27.28 -3.64
CA ALA A 148 -26.33 26.51 -2.96
C ALA A 148 -27.12 27.36 -1.95
N ILE A 149 -26.42 28.23 -1.18
CA ILE A 149 -27.04 29.12 -0.21
C ILE A 149 -27.83 30.25 -0.87
N LEU A 150 -27.28 30.84 -1.96
CA LEU A 150 -27.95 31.91 -2.71
C LEU A 150 -29.24 31.42 -3.39
N MET A 151 -29.26 30.16 -3.80
CA MET A 151 -30.46 29.53 -4.41
C MET A 151 -31.55 29.20 -3.41
N ILE A 152 -31.30 29.23 -2.07
CA ILE A 152 -32.32 28.88 -1.06
C ILE A 152 -33.54 29.81 -1.19
N PRO A 153 -34.75 29.28 -1.41
CA PRO A 153 -35.96 30.10 -1.51
C PRO A 153 -36.18 30.94 -0.24
N LYS A 154 -36.46 32.23 -0.41
CA LYS A 154 -36.79 33.15 0.72
C LYS A 154 -37.99 32.67 1.48
N GLU A 155 -39.01 32.17 0.79
CA GLU A 155 -40.24 31.63 1.34
C GLU A 155 -40.69 30.39 0.60
N VAL A 156 -41.09 29.36 1.33
CA VAL A 156 -41.66 28.13 0.75
C VAL A 156 -43.17 28.11 1.05
N LYS A 157 -43.94 28.78 0.17
CA LYS A 157 -45.40 28.80 0.24
C LYS A 157 -46.00 27.68 -0.64
N GLY A 158 -47.12 27.11 -0.20
CA GLY A 158 -47.91 26.17 -0.98
C GLY A 158 -48.07 24.77 -0.38
N LYS A 159 -48.89 23.94 -1.07
CA LYS A 159 -49.12 22.53 -0.66
C LYS A 159 -47.86 21.69 -0.70
N ARG A 160 -47.80 20.59 0.06
CA ARG A 160 -46.75 19.59 0.01
C ARG A 160 -46.63 19.06 -1.41
N ASP A 161 -45.43 19.18 -2.01
CA ASP A 161 -45.14 18.67 -3.35
C ASP A 161 -43.99 17.67 -3.23
N ILE A 162 -44.29 16.39 -3.45
CA ILE A 162 -43.34 15.29 -3.33
C ILE A 162 -42.53 15.03 -4.61
N ARG A 163 -42.82 15.74 -5.71
CA ARG A 163 -42.16 15.48 -7.02
C ARG A 163 -40.67 15.65 -6.96
N SER A 164 -40.18 16.67 -6.26
CA SER A 164 -38.74 16.89 -6.04
C SER A 164 -38.11 15.74 -5.27
N LEU A 165 -38.82 15.25 -4.25
CA LEU A 165 -38.36 14.11 -3.45
C LEU A 165 -38.37 12.83 -4.29
N CYS A 166 -39.39 12.58 -5.08
CA CYS A 166 -39.45 11.44 -6.00
C CYS A 166 -38.30 11.49 -7.03
N LEU A 167 -38.02 12.66 -7.61
CA LEU A 167 -36.88 12.84 -8.52
C LEU A 167 -35.55 12.50 -7.84
N VAL A 168 -35.31 13.03 -6.67
CA VAL A 168 -34.07 12.80 -5.92
C VAL A 168 -33.92 11.32 -5.56
N ILE A 169 -35.00 10.66 -5.12
CA ILE A 169 -35.00 9.22 -4.85
C ILE A 169 -34.72 8.43 -6.12
N LEU A 170 -35.32 8.79 -7.23
CA LEU A 170 -35.07 8.14 -8.53
C LEU A 170 -33.57 8.24 -8.91
N LEU A 171 -32.97 9.42 -8.77
CA LEU A 171 -31.54 9.63 -9.02
C LEU A 171 -30.67 8.82 -8.05
N ALA A 172 -31.02 8.81 -6.75
CA ALA A 172 -30.29 8.04 -5.74
C ALA A 172 -30.32 6.52 -5.98
N LEU A 173 -31.39 6.03 -6.62
CA LEU A 173 -31.61 4.61 -6.93
C LEU A 173 -31.10 4.21 -8.32
N LEU A 174 -30.43 5.09 -9.09
CA LEU A 174 -29.86 4.72 -10.38
C LEU A 174 -28.96 3.47 -10.23
N PRO A 175 -29.16 2.42 -11.03
CA PRO A 175 -28.45 1.14 -10.92
C PRO A 175 -27.04 1.23 -11.52
N ILE A 176 -26.25 2.17 -11.04
CA ILE A 176 -24.88 2.39 -11.50
C ILE A 176 -23.94 2.44 -10.32
N GLY A 177 -22.82 1.75 -10.41
CA GLY A 177 -21.76 1.74 -9.42
C GLY A 177 -20.42 2.10 -10.04
N VAL A 178 -19.37 2.12 -9.21
CA VAL A 178 -18.00 2.43 -9.63
C VAL A 178 -17.55 1.51 -10.77
N LYS A 179 -17.80 0.21 -10.66
CA LYS A 179 -17.50 -0.79 -11.70
C LYS A 179 -17.98 -0.35 -13.09
N ASN A 180 -19.23 0.09 -13.20
CA ASN A 180 -19.80 0.49 -14.50
C ASN A 180 -19.10 1.70 -15.12
N CYS A 181 -18.52 2.58 -14.29
CA CYS A 181 -17.78 3.73 -14.78
C CYS A 181 -16.41 3.32 -15.35
N TYR A 182 -15.74 2.36 -14.74
CA TYR A 182 -14.45 1.86 -15.24
C TYR A 182 -14.59 1.07 -16.55
N HIS A 183 -15.67 0.31 -16.71
CA HIS A 183 -15.96 -0.43 -17.95
C HIS A 183 -16.47 0.45 -19.09
N ALA A 184 -16.55 1.72 -18.85
CA ALA A 184 -17.08 2.68 -19.76
C ALA A 184 -16.18 2.83 -21.00
N GLY A 185 -16.64 2.32 -22.11
CA GLY A 185 -15.99 2.48 -23.40
C GLY A 185 -14.96 1.40 -23.74
N THR A 186 -14.96 0.27 -23.05
CA THR A 186 -14.32 -1.01 -23.43
C THR A 186 -12.80 -1.04 -23.66
N LEU A 187 -12.11 0.09 -23.77
CA LEU A 187 -10.73 0.11 -24.26
C LEU A 187 -9.70 0.65 -23.27
N PHE A 188 -10.12 1.30 -22.18
CA PHE A 188 -9.19 1.80 -21.17
C PHE A 188 -9.88 1.99 -19.81
N ARG A 189 -9.09 1.85 -18.75
CA ARG A 189 -9.48 2.21 -17.38
C ARG A 189 -9.12 3.68 -17.14
N SER A 190 -10.03 4.45 -16.59
CA SER A 190 -9.73 5.80 -16.11
C SER A 190 -10.33 6.05 -14.74
N HIS A 191 -9.49 6.45 -13.79
CA HIS A 191 -9.92 6.87 -12.47
C HIS A 191 -10.73 8.18 -12.50
N ALA A 192 -10.59 8.99 -13.57
CA ALA A 192 -11.37 10.19 -13.78
C ALA A 192 -12.87 9.93 -13.98
N ALA A 193 -13.26 8.73 -14.44
CA ALA A 193 -14.67 8.37 -14.58
C ALA A 193 -15.40 8.21 -13.22
N THR A 194 -14.65 7.94 -12.15
CA THR A 194 -15.21 7.63 -10.84
C THR A 194 -15.51 8.89 -10.03
N ASN A 195 -16.69 8.93 -9.39
CA ASN A 195 -17.03 9.99 -8.44
C ASN A 195 -16.28 9.75 -7.11
N PRO A 196 -15.44 10.70 -6.62
CA PRO A 196 -14.63 10.49 -5.42
C PRO A 196 -15.47 10.35 -4.15
N VAL A 197 -16.58 11.10 -4.04
CA VAL A 197 -17.47 11.03 -2.86
C VAL A 197 -18.16 9.66 -2.78
N TYR A 198 -18.65 9.16 -3.92
CA TYR A 198 -19.27 7.84 -3.97
C TYR A 198 -18.27 6.73 -3.68
N ARG A 199 -17.07 6.78 -4.29
CA ARG A 199 -16.01 5.78 -4.06
C ARG A 199 -15.57 5.75 -2.61
N PHE A 200 -15.32 6.92 -2.01
CA PHE A 200 -14.95 7.00 -0.60
C PHE A 200 -16.04 6.41 0.29
N ALA A 201 -17.30 6.79 0.10
CA ALA A 201 -18.41 6.28 0.91
C ALA A 201 -18.62 4.75 0.76
N THR A 202 -18.44 4.20 -0.44
CA THR A 202 -18.61 2.75 -0.67
C THR A 202 -17.43 1.91 -0.21
N SER A 203 -16.24 2.48 -0.12
CA SER A 203 -15.03 1.77 0.29
C SER A 203 -15.08 1.20 1.71
N PHE A 204 -15.94 1.74 2.57
CA PHE A 204 -16.17 1.18 3.91
C PHE A 204 -16.82 -0.21 3.91
N PHE A 205 -17.32 -0.65 2.75
CA PHE A 205 -17.95 -1.96 2.57
C PHE A 205 -17.10 -2.94 1.76
N ASP A 206 -15.90 -2.55 1.31
CA ASP A 206 -15.04 -3.38 0.47
C ASP A 206 -14.73 -4.74 1.13
N GLU A 207 -14.44 -4.76 2.43
CA GLU A 207 -14.13 -5.99 3.17
C GLU A 207 -15.29 -7.00 3.18
N ARG A 208 -16.53 -6.52 3.33
CA ARG A 208 -17.71 -7.40 3.21
C ARG A 208 -17.80 -8.03 1.83
N GLY A 209 -17.51 -7.23 0.80
CA GLY A 209 -17.45 -7.72 -0.58
C GLY A 209 -16.44 -8.85 -0.72
N TYR A 210 -15.23 -8.69 -0.19
CA TYR A 210 -14.16 -9.69 -0.29
C TYR A 210 -14.48 -11.01 0.43
N ARG A 211 -15.14 -10.96 1.59
CA ARG A 211 -15.62 -12.17 2.30
C ARG A 211 -16.69 -12.94 1.52
N SER A 212 -17.49 -12.24 0.70
CA SER A 212 -18.64 -12.80 -0.03
C SER A 212 -18.35 -13.12 -1.51
N ILE A 213 -17.09 -13.04 -1.95
CA ILE A 213 -16.71 -13.39 -3.33
C ILE A 213 -17.14 -14.83 -3.63
N ASP A 214 -17.82 -14.99 -4.74
CA ASP A 214 -18.12 -16.33 -5.26
C ASP A 214 -16.90 -16.90 -5.99
N ILE A 215 -16.44 -18.06 -5.54
CA ILE A 215 -15.28 -18.74 -6.09
C ILE A 215 -15.61 -20.20 -6.39
N ASP A 216 -15.00 -20.73 -7.45
CA ASP A 216 -14.99 -22.15 -7.71
C ASP A 216 -14.03 -22.86 -6.74
N ASN A 217 -14.58 -23.65 -5.81
CA ASN A 217 -13.80 -24.35 -4.80
C ASN A 217 -12.82 -25.39 -5.40
N THR A 218 -12.93 -25.71 -6.67
CA THR A 218 -12.00 -26.63 -7.36
C THR A 218 -10.64 -25.97 -7.67
N THR A 219 -10.53 -24.66 -7.55
CA THR A 219 -9.31 -23.88 -7.85
C THR A 219 -8.51 -23.46 -6.61
N SER A 220 -8.69 -24.14 -5.47
CA SER A 220 -7.96 -23.82 -4.23
C SER A 220 -6.45 -24.02 -4.38
N VAL A 221 -5.65 -23.13 -3.76
CA VAL A 221 -4.19 -23.25 -3.66
C VAL A 221 -3.78 -23.69 -2.26
N SER A 222 -2.74 -24.56 -2.19
CA SER A 222 -2.18 -24.98 -0.92
C SER A 222 -1.03 -24.08 -0.49
N PHE A 223 -1.00 -23.74 0.79
CA PHE A 223 0.16 -23.11 1.45
C PHE A 223 0.95 -24.11 2.29
N ALA A 224 0.51 -25.36 2.39
CA ALA A 224 1.26 -26.39 3.10
C ALA A 224 2.38 -26.92 2.22
N THR A 225 3.59 -27.05 2.81
CA THR A 225 4.74 -27.71 2.21
C THR A 225 5.31 -28.74 3.18
N SER A 226 5.95 -29.79 2.64
CA SER A 226 6.60 -30.81 3.45
C SER A 226 7.77 -30.21 4.24
N GLY A 227 8.11 -30.84 5.39
CA GLY A 227 9.27 -30.42 6.19
C GLY A 227 10.62 -30.81 5.60
N GLU A 228 10.65 -31.50 4.44
CA GLU A 228 11.87 -31.94 3.80
C GLU A 228 12.55 -30.80 3.05
N ILE A 229 13.88 -30.80 3.04
CA ILE A 229 14.70 -29.85 2.32
C ILE A 229 15.44 -30.62 1.23
N THR A 230 15.20 -30.26 -0.01
CA THR A 230 15.92 -30.84 -1.16
C THR A 230 17.29 -30.20 -1.37
N ASP A 231 17.48 -29.00 -0.82
CA ASP A 231 18.68 -28.19 -1.05
C ASP A 231 19.07 -27.40 0.21
N THR A 232 20.31 -27.59 0.66
CA THR A 232 20.86 -26.90 1.82
C THR A 232 21.71 -25.73 1.38
N LEU A 233 21.26 -24.52 1.65
CA LEU A 233 21.92 -23.27 1.25
C LEU A 233 23.00 -22.84 2.26
N LEU A 234 22.89 -23.29 3.52
CA LEU A 234 23.76 -22.87 4.62
C LEU A 234 24.82 -23.91 4.95
N ARG A 235 26.00 -23.46 5.39
CA ARG A 235 27.09 -24.30 5.90
C ARG A 235 26.87 -24.71 7.35
N ALA A 236 26.31 -23.79 8.14
CA ALA A 236 26.08 -23.97 9.56
C ALA A 236 24.58 -24.10 9.87
N ASP A 237 24.25 -24.92 10.86
CA ASP A 237 22.85 -25.11 11.28
C ASP A 237 22.32 -23.89 12.05
N ARG A 238 23.19 -23.04 12.61
CA ARG A 238 22.81 -21.88 13.44
C ARG A 238 23.74 -20.68 13.20
N PRO A 239 23.67 -20.03 12.03
CA PRO A 239 24.42 -18.80 11.79
C PRO A 239 23.82 -17.63 12.59
N ASN A 240 24.59 -16.59 12.86
CA ASN A 240 24.03 -15.29 13.15
C ASN A 240 23.28 -14.75 11.94
N ILE A 241 22.22 -13.99 12.15
CA ILE A 241 21.33 -13.54 11.08
C ILE A 241 21.22 -12.02 11.14
N LEU A 242 21.62 -11.35 10.07
CA LEU A 242 21.33 -9.93 9.85
C LEU A 242 20.34 -9.82 8.71
N VAL A 243 19.16 -9.26 8.96
CA VAL A 243 18.23 -8.89 7.91
C VAL A 243 18.38 -7.40 7.63
N VAL A 244 18.78 -7.05 6.40
CA VAL A 244 18.80 -5.67 5.92
C VAL A 244 17.49 -5.45 5.17
N MET A 245 16.56 -4.74 5.80
CA MET A 245 15.26 -4.39 5.21
C MET A 245 15.36 -3.01 4.58
N MET A 246 15.52 -2.98 3.25
CA MET A 246 15.70 -1.75 2.48
C MET A 246 14.35 -1.10 2.21
N GLU A 247 14.19 0.15 2.64
CA GLU A 247 12.95 0.93 2.48
C GLU A 247 12.59 1.11 1.00
N SER A 248 11.41 0.62 0.59
CA SER A 248 10.82 0.78 -0.74
C SER A 248 11.69 0.29 -1.92
N PHE A 249 12.61 -0.66 -1.73
CA PHE A 249 13.62 -1.00 -2.74
C PHE A 249 13.06 -1.96 -3.80
N SER A 250 12.84 -1.46 -5.01
CA SER A 250 12.24 -2.22 -6.12
C SER A 250 13.29 -2.96 -6.96
N GLY A 251 12.91 -4.08 -7.55
CA GLY A 251 13.68 -4.74 -8.61
C GLY A 251 13.98 -3.84 -9.82
N LYS A 252 13.16 -2.78 -9.99
CA LYS A 252 13.38 -1.71 -10.99
C LYS A 252 14.73 -0.99 -10.84
N PHE A 253 15.37 -1.07 -9.67
CA PHE A 253 16.66 -0.44 -9.40
C PHE A 253 17.84 -1.41 -9.49
N ILE A 254 17.58 -2.70 -9.71
CA ILE A 254 18.59 -3.75 -9.73
C ILE A 254 18.86 -4.21 -11.16
N LYS A 255 20.09 -3.98 -11.65
CA LYS A 255 20.53 -4.34 -13.00
C LYS A 255 20.31 -5.82 -13.31
N GLU A 256 20.61 -6.72 -12.36
CA GLU A 256 20.48 -8.17 -12.49
C GLU A 256 19.04 -8.66 -12.63
N LEU A 257 18.07 -7.82 -12.25
CA LEU A 257 16.62 -8.04 -12.41
C LEU A 257 16.04 -7.30 -13.64
N GLY A 258 16.89 -6.73 -14.50
CA GLY A 258 16.45 -5.94 -15.65
C GLY A 258 16.13 -4.48 -15.34
N GLY A 259 16.51 -4.00 -14.17
CA GLY A 259 16.26 -2.64 -13.70
C GLY A 259 17.23 -1.60 -14.26
N ILE A 260 17.11 -0.36 -13.78
CA ILE A 260 17.89 0.80 -14.19
C ILE A 260 19.35 0.58 -13.77
N PRO A 261 20.30 0.56 -14.71
CA PRO A 261 21.72 0.51 -14.34
C PRO A 261 22.11 1.69 -13.47
N ASP A 262 23.16 1.54 -12.71
CA ASP A 262 23.78 2.59 -11.88
C ASP A 262 22.98 3.12 -10.69
N VAL A 263 21.77 2.62 -10.42
CA VAL A 263 21.05 2.96 -9.19
C VAL A 263 21.64 2.19 -8.01
N ALA A 264 21.85 0.88 -8.16
CA ALA A 264 22.34 0.00 -7.08
C ALA A 264 23.62 -0.77 -7.49
N PRO A 265 24.75 -0.08 -7.73
CA PRO A 265 26.00 -0.74 -8.13
C PRO A 265 26.63 -1.59 -7.03
N ASN A 266 26.41 -1.27 -5.74
CA ASN A 266 26.93 -2.08 -4.64
C ASN A 266 26.15 -3.39 -4.50
N PHE A 267 24.83 -3.36 -4.62
CA PHE A 267 24.03 -4.58 -4.69
C PHE A 267 24.53 -5.47 -5.84
N SER A 268 24.70 -4.92 -7.05
CA SER A 268 25.21 -5.63 -8.22
C SER A 268 26.61 -6.21 -7.97
N ARG A 269 27.49 -5.48 -7.31
CA ARG A 269 28.84 -5.95 -6.92
C ARG A 269 28.79 -7.13 -5.95
N LEU A 270 27.81 -7.18 -5.09
CA LEU A 270 27.64 -8.22 -4.07
C LEU A 270 26.97 -9.50 -4.63
N VAL A 271 26.22 -9.41 -5.72
CA VAL A 271 25.52 -10.57 -6.32
C VAL A 271 26.45 -11.78 -6.59
N PRO A 272 27.68 -11.64 -7.14
CA PRO A 272 28.58 -12.76 -7.34
C PRO A 272 29.09 -13.43 -6.05
N GLU A 273 28.91 -12.77 -4.91
CA GLU A 273 29.33 -13.28 -3.59
C GLU A 273 28.18 -13.98 -2.84
N GLY A 274 26.95 -13.95 -3.38
CA GLY A 274 25.76 -14.37 -2.68
C GLY A 274 24.79 -15.26 -3.45
N ILE A 275 23.66 -15.51 -2.83
CA ILE A 275 22.53 -16.21 -3.44
C ILE A 275 21.49 -15.17 -3.85
N LEU A 276 21.41 -14.89 -5.17
CA LEU A 276 20.39 -13.98 -5.70
C LEU A 276 19.09 -14.74 -5.97
N TRP A 277 17.98 -14.28 -5.39
CA TRP A 277 16.64 -14.76 -5.68
C TRP A 277 15.97 -13.84 -6.69
N ASP A 278 15.98 -14.23 -7.95
CA ASP A 278 15.56 -13.37 -9.05
C ASP A 278 14.06 -13.39 -9.37
N GLN A 279 13.29 -14.25 -8.68
CA GLN A 279 11.83 -14.33 -8.77
C GLN A 279 11.18 -14.11 -7.41
N TYR A 280 11.73 -13.19 -6.62
CA TYR A 280 11.19 -12.79 -5.33
C TYR A 280 10.22 -11.60 -5.48
N TYR A 281 9.09 -11.66 -4.78
CA TYR A 281 8.01 -10.66 -4.86
C TYR A 281 7.60 -10.20 -3.46
N SER A 282 7.62 -8.89 -3.22
CA SER A 282 7.00 -8.29 -2.03
C SER A 282 5.49 -8.51 -2.07
N ASN A 283 4.89 -8.91 -0.95
CA ASN A 283 3.45 -9.19 -0.92
C ASN A 283 2.59 -7.93 -1.01
N SER A 284 3.13 -6.75 -0.70
CA SER A 284 2.34 -5.56 -0.46
C SER A 284 3.03 -4.27 -0.91
N PHE A 285 2.37 -3.16 -0.62
CA PHE A 285 2.68 -1.82 -1.12
C PHE A 285 3.11 -0.83 -0.02
N ARG A 286 3.28 -1.29 1.23
CA ARG A 286 3.64 -0.45 2.38
C ARG A 286 4.40 -1.24 3.44
N THR A 287 5.26 -0.54 4.18
CA THR A 287 6.12 -1.07 5.24
C THR A 287 5.37 -1.86 6.31
N ASP A 288 4.22 -1.36 6.77
CA ASP A 288 3.41 -1.99 7.82
C ASP A 288 2.87 -3.37 7.43
N ARG A 289 2.67 -3.62 6.16
CA ARG A 289 2.27 -4.93 5.63
C ARG A 289 3.47 -5.81 5.29
N GLY A 290 4.48 -5.24 4.62
CA GLY A 290 5.67 -5.99 4.24
C GLY A 290 6.45 -6.51 5.44
N THR A 291 6.56 -5.72 6.52
CA THR A 291 7.17 -6.16 7.79
C THR A 291 6.44 -7.38 8.36
N VAL A 292 5.10 -7.39 8.35
CA VAL A 292 4.30 -8.53 8.81
C VAL A 292 4.52 -9.75 7.90
N CYS A 293 4.54 -9.54 6.57
CA CYS A 293 4.82 -10.63 5.63
C CYS A 293 6.17 -11.27 5.90
N ALA A 294 7.22 -10.47 6.10
CA ALA A 294 8.58 -10.96 6.30
C ALA A 294 8.76 -11.73 7.63
N TYR A 295 8.25 -11.20 8.75
CA TYR A 295 8.56 -11.74 10.08
C TYR A 295 7.46 -12.60 10.69
N SER A 296 6.21 -12.41 10.26
CA SER A 296 5.11 -13.30 10.65
C SER A 296 4.77 -14.33 9.58
N GLY A 297 5.41 -14.27 8.39
CA GLY A 297 5.09 -15.17 7.29
C GLY A 297 3.60 -15.12 6.92
N TRP A 298 2.96 -13.97 7.13
CA TRP A 298 1.52 -13.80 6.92
C TRP A 298 1.26 -13.20 5.54
N THR A 299 0.05 -13.40 5.01
CA THR A 299 -0.33 -12.80 3.72
C THR A 299 -0.68 -11.33 3.86
N SER A 300 -0.70 -10.60 2.73
CA SER A 300 -1.10 -9.21 2.68
C SER A 300 -2.58 -9.02 2.35
N TYR A 301 -3.11 -7.84 2.67
CA TYR A 301 -4.50 -7.46 2.46
C TYR A 301 -4.60 -6.12 1.70
N PRO A 302 -5.58 -5.95 0.82
CA PRO A 302 -5.83 -4.66 0.18
C PRO A 302 -6.19 -3.54 1.16
N THR A 303 -7.02 -3.83 2.18
CA THR A 303 -7.62 -2.81 3.05
C THR A 303 -7.15 -2.84 4.50
N ILE A 304 -6.62 -3.97 4.98
CA ILE A 304 -6.23 -4.17 6.37
C ILE A 304 -4.71 -4.13 6.50
N SER A 305 -4.22 -3.54 7.58
CA SER A 305 -2.84 -3.67 8.04
C SER A 305 -2.83 -4.49 9.32
N PRO A 306 -2.32 -5.74 9.31
CA PRO A 306 -2.24 -6.53 10.54
C PRO A 306 -1.36 -5.87 11.61
N MET A 307 -0.31 -5.13 11.23
CA MET A 307 0.53 -4.37 12.15
C MET A 307 -0.26 -3.33 12.97
N LYS A 308 -1.24 -2.66 12.35
CA LYS A 308 -2.08 -1.63 12.99
C LYS A 308 -3.28 -2.21 13.73
N ASN A 309 -3.57 -3.47 13.52
CA ASN A 309 -4.71 -4.16 14.14
C ASN A 309 -4.21 -5.10 15.24
N GLU A 310 -4.10 -4.56 16.47
CA GLU A 310 -3.59 -5.30 17.63
C GLU A 310 -4.39 -6.59 17.92
N GLU A 311 -5.67 -6.64 17.54
CA GLU A 311 -6.51 -7.83 17.72
C GLU A 311 -6.04 -9.01 16.84
N MET A 312 -5.30 -8.73 15.76
CA MET A 312 -4.71 -9.76 14.90
C MET A 312 -3.39 -10.32 15.45
N HIS A 313 -2.64 -9.57 16.28
CA HIS A 313 -1.30 -9.95 16.73
C HIS A 313 -1.25 -11.36 17.37
N PRO A 314 -2.22 -11.79 18.22
CA PRO A 314 -2.21 -13.13 18.81
C PRO A 314 -2.33 -14.29 17.81
N TYR A 315 -2.79 -14.02 16.58
CA TYR A 315 -2.95 -15.03 15.53
C TYR A 315 -1.76 -15.09 14.57
N LEU A 316 -0.86 -14.09 14.66
CA LEU A 316 0.31 -14.02 13.80
C LEU A 316 1.41 -14.95 14.32
N SER A 317 2.03 -15.69 13.42
CA SER A 317 3.26 -16.42 13.73
C SER A 317 4.43 -15.43 13.89
N SER A 318 5.47 -15.81 14.61
CA SER A 318 6.62 -14.95 14.86
C SER A 318 7.94 -15.67 14.60
N LEU A 319 8.69 -15.19 13.61
CA LEU A 319 10.05 -15.68 13.33
C LEU A 319 11.01 -15.41 14.51
N PRO A 320 11.04 -14.20 15.13
CA PRO A 320 11.82 -13.98 16.33
C PRO A 320 11.50 -14.97 17.46
N GLN A 321 10.23 -15.23 17.74
CA GLN A 321 9.83 -16.17 18.77
C GLN A 321 10.37 -17.60 18.53
N CYS A 322 10.33 -18.06 17.27
CA CYS A 322 10.89 -19.38 16.92
C CYS A 322 12.39 -19.46 17.14
N LEU A 323 13.11 -18.37 16.84
CA LEU A 323 14.56 -18.29 17.04
C LEU A 323 14.94 -18.18 18.52
N ILE A 324 14.18 -17.44 19.33
CA ILE A 324 14.37 -17.36 20.79
C ILE A 324 14.27 -18.75 21.43
N GLN A 325 13.31 -19.58 21.00
CA GLN A 325 13.16 -20.94 21.52
C GLN A 325 14.38 -21.84 21.33
N VAL A 326 15.28 -21.48 20.40
CA VAL A 326 16.52 -22.20 20.14
C VAL A 326 17.77 -21.42 20.53
N GLY A 327 17.60 -20.37 21.33
CA GLY A 327 18.69 -19.65 21.99
C GLY A 327 19.17 -18.37 21.28
N TYR A 328 18.48 -17.89 20.24
CA TYR A 328 18.81 -16.60 19.63
C TYR A 328 18.37 -15.43 20.50
N GLN A 329 19.16 -14.35 20.48
CA GLN A 329 18.73 -13.02 20.88
C GLN A 329 18.18 -12.30 19.64
N THR A 330 17.14 -11.50 19.80
CA THR A 330 16.48 -10.85 18.66
C THR A 330 16.41 -9.35 18.83
N GLY A 331 16.75 -8.61 17.78
CA GLY A 331 16.72 -7.15 17.80
C GLY A 331 16.24 -6.54 16.49
N TYR A 332 15.74 -5.31 16.58
CA TYR A 332 15.29 -4.52 15.44
C TYR A 332 15.77 -3.08 15.59
N MET A 333 16.50 -2.58 14.59
CA MET A 333 16.95 -1.20 14.50
C MET A 333 16.25 -0.50 13.35
N TYR A 334 15.61 0.62 13.67
CA TYR A 334 14.98 1.53 12.71
C TYR A 334 15.24 2.96 13.18
N ALA A 335 16.01 3.72 12.45
CA ALA A 335 16.48 5.03 12.88
C ALA A 335 15.40 6.14 12.92
N GLY A 336 14.19 5.84 12.51
CA GLY A 336 13.00 6.68 12.66
C GLY A 336 12.15 6.34 13.89
N PRO A 337 11.04 7.07 14.15
CA PRO A 337 10.14 6.81 15.26
C PRO A 337 9.34 5.51 15.04
N MET A 338 9.50 4.53 15.94
CA MET A 338 8.75 3.26 15.88
C MET A 338 7.30 3.39 16.37
N THR A 339 6.92 4.48 17.01
CA THR A 339 5.53 4.78 17.41
C THR A 339 4.61 4.91 16.20
N ASN A 340 5.18 5.23 15.03
CA ASN A 340 4.44 5.35 13.80
C ASN A 340 3.87 4.00 13.33
N MET A 341 2.64 3.99 12.87
CA MET A 341 1.94 2.85 12.29
C MET A 341 1.77 1.62 13.23
N GLY A 342 1.93 1.78 14.55
CA GLY A 342 1.86 0.67 15.50
C GLY A 342 3.05 -0.29 15.41
N LYS A 343 4.17 0.13 14.80
CA LYS A 343 5.36 -0.71 14.57
C LYS A 343 5.97 -1.20 15.87
N GLU A 344 6.17 -0.32 16.85
CA GLU A 344 6.75 -0.67 18.15
C GLU A 344 5.93 -1.77 18.84
N ARG A 345 4.61 -1.59 18.89
CA ARG A 345 3.70 -2.57 19.50
C ARG A 345 3.76 -3.92 18.79
N TYR A 346 3.67 -3.91 17.46
CA TYR A 346 3.77 -5.14 16.67
C TYR A 346 5.10 -5.86 16.90
N LEU A 347 6.24 -5.16 16.85
CA LEU A 347 7.55 -5.76 17.03
C LEU A 347 7.71 -6.37 18.44
N ALA A 348 7.20 -5.69 19.46
CA ALA A 348 7.18 -6.21 20.82
C ALA A 348 6.32 -7.47 20.94
N ASP A 349 5.11 -7.47 20.37
CA ASP A 349 4.21 -8.63 20.37
C ASP A 349 4.78 -9.81 19.56
N MET A 350 5.62 -9.53 18.54
CA MET A 350 6.38 -10.55 17.80
C MET A 350 7.66 -10.97 18.50
N ASN A 351 7.91 -10.51 19.74
CA ASN A 351 9.04 -10.87 20.58
C ASN A 351 10.43 -10.45 20.03
N PHE A 352 10.53 -9.31 19.36
CA PHE A 352 11.82 -8.65 19.24
C PHE A 352 12.24 -8.11 20.61
N GLN A 353 13.34 -8.65 21.16
CA GLN A 353 13.78 -8.36 22.54
C GLN A 353 14.42 -6.99 22.68
N THR A 354 15.09 -6.53 21.63
CA THR A 354 15.76 -5.22 21.60
C THR A 354 15.17 -4.40 20.46
N LEU A 355 14.59 -3.25 20.80
CA LEU A 355 14.06 -2.30 19.84
C LEU A 355 14.88 -1.01 19.92
N LEU A 356 15.53 -0.64 18.82
CA LEU A 356 16.38 0.53 18.71
C LEU A 356 15.78 1.48 17.69
N ASP A 357 15.13 2.53 18.15
CA ASP A 357 14.50 3.57 17.33
C ASP A 357 15.31 4.88 17.34
N HIS A 358 14.73 5.95 16.84
CA HIS A 358 15.36 7.29 16.80
C HIS A 358 15.85 7.75 18.18
N SER A 359 15.25 7.32 19.29
CA SER A 359 15.66 7.70 20.64
C SER A 359 17.02 7.09 21.06
N TYR A 360 17.47 6.06 20.34
CA TYR A 360 18.81 5.47 20.53
C TYR A 360 19.94 6.34 19.96
N PHE A 361 19.61 7.33 19.14
CA PHE A 361 20.55 8.23 18.48
C PHE A 361 20.63 9.56 19.23
N SER A 362 21.82 10.16 19.26
CA SER A 362 21.98 11.52 19.79
C SER A 362 21.32 12.55 18.87
N SER A 363 21.08 13.76 19.38
CA SER A 363 20.51 14.86 18.58
C SER A 363 21.38 15.24 17.38
N GLU A 364 22.69 15.01 17.43
CA GLU A 364 23.62 15.26 16.33
C GLU A 364 23.56 14.16 15.27
N GLU A 365 23.24 12.92 15.68
CA GLU A 365 23.07 11.77 14.79
C GLU A 365 21.73 11.81 14.05
N LEU A 366 20.71 12.51 14.57
CA LEU A 366 19.39 12.68 13.94
C LEU A 366 19.48 13.72 12.81
N ASN A 367 20.06 13.33 11.69
CA ASN A 367 20.51 14.19 10.59
C ASN A 367 19.64 14.08 9.31
N SER A 368 18.44 13.54 9.41
CA SER A 368 17.45 13.48 8.34
C SER A 368 16.05 13.86 8.83
N SER A 369 15.12 14.07 7.90
CA SER A 369 13.71 14.39 8.22
C SER A 369 12.99 13.30 9.02
N TRP A 370 13.48 12.06 8.95
CA TRP A 370 12.86 10.90 9.61
C TRP A 370 13.63 10.42 10.85
N GLY A 371 14.86 10.86 11.05
CA GLY A 371 15.74 10.40 12.13
C GLY A 371 17.20 10.37 11.71
N ALA A 372 17.95 9.32 12.05
CA ALA A 372 19.32 9.17 11.55
C ALA A 372 19.32 8.55 10.15
N ASN A 373 20.13 9.09 9.24
CA ASN A 373 20.27 8.54 7.90
C ASN A 373 20.91 7.16 7.88
N ASP A 374 20.87 6.47 6.73
CA ASP A 374 21.34 5.08 6.62
C ASP A 374 22.83 4.92 6.94
N SER A 375 23.70 5.88 6.59
CA SER A 375 25.13 5.82 6.91
C SER A 375 25.36 5.86 8.42
N THR A 376 24.66 6.77 9.12
CA THR A 376 24.77 6.90 10.58
C THR A 376 24.25 5.65 11.29
N SER A 377 23.10 5.14 10.88
CA SER A 377 22.50 3.95 11.49
C SER A 377 23.29 2.67 11.19
N ALA A 378 23.84 2.52 9.97
CA ALA A 378 24.71 1.42 9.60
C ALA A 378 26.01 1.39 10.42
N MET A 379 26.64 2.54 10.63
CA MET A 379 27.85 2.65 11.45
C MET A 379 27.58 2.27 12.90
N LYS A 380 26.44 2.73 13.45
CA LYS A 380 26.04 2.40 14.82
C LYS A 380 25.74 0.91 14.99
N LEU A 381 25.07 0.32 13.99
CA LEU A 381 24.85 -1.13 13.93
C LEU A 381 26.18 -1.90 13.86
N TYR A 382 27.12 -1.48 13.01
CA TYR A 382 28.44 -2.11 12.90
C TYR A 382 29.17 -2.14 14.25
N HIS A 383 29.26 -1.00 14.95
CA HIS A 383 29.90 -0.93 16.27
C HIS A 383 29.21 -1.85 17.28
N MET A 384 27.89 -1.86 17.33
CA MET A 384 27.12 -2.75 18.19
C MET A 384 27.43 -4.24 17.91
N LEU A 385 27.45 -4.63 16.62
CA LEU A 385 27.73 -6.02 16.23
C LEU A 385 29.17 -6.43 16.50
N ALA A 386 30.13 -5.49 16.42
CA ALA A 386 31.55 -5.72 16.78
C ALA A 386 31.77 -6.01 18.27
N GLU A 387 30.88 -5.51 19.14
CA GLU A 387 30.94 -5.69 20.59
C GLU A 387 30.22 -6.95 21.09
N ILE A 388 29.39 -7.60 20.22
CA ILE A 388 28.68 -8.80 20.62
C ILE A 388 29.66 -9.96 20.89
N THR A 389 29.44 -10.65 21.99
CA THR A 389 30.25 -11.83 22.37
C THR A 389 30.20 -12.87 21.24
N PRO A 390 31.35 -13.41 20.80
CA PRO A 390 31.40 -14.34 19.65
C PRO A 390 30.57 -15.63 19.81
N THR A 391 30.22 -16.02 21.03
CA THR A 391 29.43 -17.22 21.34
C THR A 391 27.90 -16.95 21.35
N ALA A 392 27.48 -15.70 21.31
CA ALA A 392 26.07 -15.35 21.28
C ALA A 392 25.50 -15.60 19.88
N GLN A 393 24.33 -16.26 19.83
CA GLN A 393 23.54 -16.37 18.59
C GLN A 393 22.49 -15.26 18.58
N TRP A 394 22.38 -14.57 17.46
CA TRP A 394 21.47 -13.45 17.34
C TRP A 394 20.85 -13.33 15.94
N MET A 395 19.65 -12.77 15.92
CA MET A 395 18.99 -12.23 14.73
C MET A 395 18.80 -10.73 14.94
N MET A 396 19.40 -9.92 14.09
CA MET A 396 19.23 -8.47 14.06
C MET A 396 18.58 -8.06 12.75
N VAL A 397 17.64 -7.13 12.83
CA VAL A 397 17.09 -6.44 11.66
C VAL A 397 17.63 -5.02 11.65
N TRP A 398 18.12 -4.57 10.51
CA TRP A 398 18.35 -3.16 10.22
C TRP A 398 17.41 -2.73 9.09
N GLN A 399 16.45 -1.88 9.43
CA GLN A 399 15.58 -1.25 8.44
C GLN A 399 16.13 0.11 8.08
N THR A 400 16.38 0.33 6.77
CA THR A 400 16.84 1.60 6.23
C THR A 400 15.70 2.62 6.16
N ILE A 401 16.02 3.90 5.96
CA ILE A 401 15.04 4.98 5.96
C ILE A 401 15.33 6.06 4.90
N SER A 402 16.57 6.17 4.41
CA SER A 402 17.01 7.30 3.59
C SER A 402 16.39 7.34 2.20
N SER A 403 15.90 6.21 1.68
CA SER A 403 15.15 6.12 0.42
C SER A 403 13.68 6.54 0.55
N HIS A 404 13.22 6.93 1.76
CA HIS A 404 11.88 7.49 1.98
C HIS A 404 11.77 8.97 1.58
N GLU A 405 10.57 9.40 1.20
CA GLU A 405 10.27 10.82 0.99
C GLU A 405 10.63 11.67 2.22
N PRO A 406 11.19 12.87 2.06
CA PRO A 406 11.37 13.69 0.86
C PRO A 406 12.66 13.43 0.05
N TRP A 407 13.33 12.29 0.21
CA TRP A 407 14.55 11.86 -0.48
C TRP A 407 15.74 12.80 -0.27
N ASP A 408 15.84 13.40 0.89
CA ASP A 408 16.95 14.28 1.28
C ASP A 408 18.10 13.45 1.85
N VAL A 409 19.15 13.26 1.04
CA VAL A 409 20.34 12.50 1.42
C VAL A 409 21.61 13.33 1.21
N PRO A 410 22.67 13.14 2.02
CA PRO A 410 23.93 13.84 1.88
C PRO A 410 24.80 13.22 0.77
N TYR A 411 24.23 13.08 -0.44
CA TYR A 411 24.81 12.33 -1.55
C TYR A 411 24.24 12.83 -2.87
N HIS A 412 25.09 13.01 -3.88
CA HIS A 412 24.68 13.52 -5.18
C HIS A 412 25.44 12.80 -6.29
N ARG A 413 24.90 11.66 -6.72
CA ARG A 413 25.46 10.87 -7.83
C ARG A 413 24.52 10.83 -9.03
N LEU A 414 23.22 10.93 -8.81
CA LEU A 414 22.19 10.88 -9.84
C LEU A 414 21.34 12.15 -9.80
N ASP A 415 20.91 12.62 -10.98
CA ASP A 415 20.13 13.86 -11.13
C ASP A 415 18.71 13.73 -10.58
N ASP A 416 18.06 12.56 -10.76
CA ASP A 416 16.74 12.30 -10.16
C ASP A 416 16.91 12.08 -8.65
N LYS A 417 16.27 12.95 -7.87
CA LYS A 417 16.36 12.96 -6.40
C LYS A 417 15.95 11.61 -5.78
N ARG A 418 14.94 10.95 -6.35
CA ARG A 418 14.46 9.64 -5.89
C ARG A 418 15.51 8.56 -6.14
N LEU A 419 15.96 8.46 -7.39
CA LEU A 419 17.02 7.48 -7.73
C LEU A 419 18.30 7.74 -6.94
N ASN A 420 18.61 8.99 -6.68
CA ASN A 420 19.78 9.37 -5.89
C ASN A 420 19.67 8.91 -4.42
N ALA A 421 18.47 8.97 -3.83
CA ALA A 421 18.24 8.46 -2.48
C ALA A 421 18.36 6.92 -2.41
N PHE A 422 17.82 6.19 -3.40
CA PHE A 422 18.04 4.75 -3.52
C PHE A 422 19.52 4.39 -3.71
N ALA A 423 20.26 5.17 -4.52
CA ALA A 423 21.69 4.99 -4.70
C ALA A 423 22.49 5.27 -3.42
N TYR A 424 22.04 6.17 -2.57
CA TYR A 424 22.63 6.39 -1.25
C TYR A 424 22.41 5.20 -0.32
N THR A 425 21.20 4.67 -0.24
CA THR A 425 20.92 3.46 0.56
C THR A 425 21.74 2.26 0.07
N ASP A 426 21.90 2.09 -1.25
CA ASP A 426 22.80 1.09 -1.85
C ASP A 426 24.27 1.27 -1.44
N GLN A 427 24.75 2.52 -1.40
CA GLN A 427 26.11 2.81 -0.91
C GLN A 427 26.26 2.40 0.55
N CYS A 428 25.30 2.75 1.41
CA CYS A 428 25.32 2.37 2.83
C CYS A 428 25.28 0.84 3.04
N LEU A 429 24.52 0.12 2.20
CA LEU A 429 24.54 -1.35 2.19
C LEU A 429 25.94 -1.89 1.86
N GLY A 430 26.57 -1.37 0.80
CA GLY A 430 27.90 -1.79 0.39
C GLY A 430 28.95 -1.56 1.49
N ASP A 431 28.96 -0.37 2.06
CA ASP A 431 29.90 0.03 3.13
C ASP A 431 29.70 -0.82 4.40
N LEU A 432 28.43 -1.11 4.76
CA LEU A 432 28.14 -2.00 5.90
C LEU A 432 28.65 -3.42 5.65
N VAL A 433 28.38 -4.00 4.49
CA VAL A 433 28.82 -5.37 4.16
C VAL A 433 30.36 -5.46 4.14
N ASP A 434 31.03 -4.49 3.54
CA ASP A 434 32.50 -4.45 3.53
C ASP A 434 33.09 -4.31 4.94
N SER A 435 32.45 -3.52 5.80
CA SER A 435 32.84 -3.41 7.23
C SER A 435 32.61 -4.73 7.96
N LEU A 436 31.46 -5.38 7.78
CA LEU A 436 31.15 -6.67 8.43
C LEU A 436 32.12 -7.79 8.02
N LYS A 437 32.65 -7.78 6.79
CA LYS A 437 33.69 -8.72 6.31
C LYS A 437 34.97 -8.63 7.13
N THR A 438 35.22 -7.54 7.82
CA THR A 438 36.39 -7.37 8.69
C THR A 438 36.23 -8.01 10.07
N LEU A 439 35.00 -8.35 10.46
CA LEU A 439 34.69 -8.91 11.77
C LEU A 439 34.73 -10.44 11.76
N PRO A 440 35.20 -11.09 12.84
CA PRO A 440 35.21 -12.55 12.96
C PRO A 440 33.81 -13.19 12.81
N VAL A 441 32.75 -12.46 13.13
CA VAL A 441 31.37 -12.94 13.01
C VAL A 441 30.98 -13.24 11.55
N TRP A 442 31.66 -12.63 10.58
CA TRP A 442 31.37 -12.81 9.16
C TRP A 442 31.37 -14.28 8.71
N ASP A 443 32.30 -15.10 9.22
CA ASP A 443 32.43 -16.51 8.85
C ASP A 443 31.19 -17.34 9.19
N ASN A 444 30.40 -16.91 10.18
CA ASN A 444 29.16 -17.55 10.59
C ASN A 444 27.96 -16.58 10.51
N LEU A 445 28.02 -15.60 9.62
CA LEU A 445 26.94 -14.61 9.42
C LEU A 445 26.17 -14.93 8.15
N LEU A 446 24.84 -14.95 8.28
CA LEU A 446 23.90 -14.89 7.16
C LEU A 446 23.32 -13.47 7.09
N VAL A 447 23.60 -12.75 6.01
CA VAL A 447 22.99 -11.46 5.71
C VAL A 447 21.88 -11.67 4.69
N ILE A 448 20.66 -11.30 5.02
CA ILE A 448 19.47 -11.37 4.14
C ILE A 448 19.08 -9.94 3.77
N VAL A 449 19.30 -9.56 2.51
CA VAL A 449 18.92 -8.25 1.99
C VAL A 449 17.60 -8.36 1.28
N ILE A 450 16.57 -7.64 1.75
CA ILE A 450 15.21 -7.62 1.20
C ILE A 450 14.64 -6.20 1.29
N PRO A 451 13.69 -5.79 0.45
CA PRO A 451 12.88 -4.60 0.73
C PRO A 451 11.70 -4.93 1.64
N ASP A 452 11.12 -3.91 2.23
CA ASP A 452 9.81 -3.99 2.88
C ASP A 452 8.67 -4.07 1.84
N HIS A 453 8.75 -3.27 0.78
CA HIS A 453 7.85 -3.30 -0.40
C HIS A 453 8.55 -2.71 -1.63
N GLY A 454 7.89 -2.77 -2.79
CA GLY A 454 8.37 -2.15 -4.01
C GLY A 454 8.09 -0.64 -4.08
N PHE A 455 8.53 0.00 -5.15
CA PHE A 455 8.36 1.43 -5.41
C PHE A 455 7.87 1.67 -6.84
N LEU A 456 6.85 2.52 -7.00
CA LEU A 456 6.36 2.96 -8.31
C LEU A 456 7.29 4.05 -8.88
N TYR A 457 8.15 3.64 -9.78
CA TYR A 457 9.02 4.57 -10.49
C TYR A 457 8.72 4.55 -11.98
N ASN A 458 8.02 5.58 -12.47
CA ASN A 458 7.58 5.71 -13.87
C ASN A 458 6.81 4.47 -14.38
N GLN A 459 6.01 3.88 -13.52
CA GLN A 459 5.16 2.72 -13.80
C GLN A 459 3.86 2.84 -13.02
N THR A 460 2.87 2.02 -13.39
CA THR A 460 1.55 1.95 -12.74
C THR A 460 1.30 0.56 -12.17
N TYR A 461 0.23 0.40 -11.39
CA TYR A 461 -0.23 -0.92 -10.93
C TYR A 461 -0.90 -1.77 -12.02
N ASP A 462 -0.54 -1.59 -13.29
CA ASP A 462 -1.11 -2.39 -14.39
C ASP A 462 -0.33 -3.68 -14.65
N THR A 463 0.87 -3.79 -14.07
CA THR A 463 1.75 -4.97 -14.16
C THR A 463 2.26 -5.40 -12.79
N GLY A 464 2.81 -6.61 -12.71
CA GLY A 464 3.42 -7.14 -11.48
C GLY A 464 4.81 -6.56 -11.14
N GLU A 465 5.34 -5.64 -11.97
CA GLU A 465 6.69 -5.09 -11.79
C GLU A 465 6.88 -4.38 -10.44
N PHE A 466 5.84 -3.73 -9.92
CA PHE A 466 5.89 -3.09 -8.61
C PHE A 466 6.29 -4.07 -7.50
N PHE A 467 5.77 -5.30 -7.56
CA PHE A 467 5.99 -6.31 -6.53
C PHE A 467 7.29 -7.09 -6.72
N HIS A 468 7.84 -7.09 -7.96
CA HIS A 468 9.12 -7.74 -8.23
C HIS A 468 10.24 -7.00 -7.51
N SER A 469 10.90 -7.70 -6.59
CA SER A 469 11.79 -7.11 -5.59
C SER A 469 13.10 -7.88 -5.51
N PRO A 470 14.20 -7.26 -5.08
CA PRO A 470 15.45 -7.96 -4.89
C PRO A 470 15.45 -8.77 -3.59
N MET A 471 16.02 -9.97 -3.61
CA MET A 471 16.46 -10.66 -2.39
C MET A 471 17.85 -11.25 -2.63
N LEU A 472 18.78 -10.95 -1.71
CA LEU A 472 20.16 -11.43 -1.76
C LEU A 472 20.58 -11.98 -0.40
N TRP A 473 21.05 -13.23 -0.37
CA TRP A 473 21.65 -13.83 0.81
C TRP A 473 23.15 -13.81 0.68
N LEU A 474 23.83 -13.29 1.69
CA LEU A 474 25.29 -13.08 1.75
C LEU A 474 25.90 -13.64 3.04
N GLY A 475 27.21 -13.63 3.12
CA GLY A 475 27.97 -13.94 4.33
C GLY A 475 28.62 -15.32 4.32
N GLY A 476 29.52 -15.54 5.26
CA GLY A 476 30.28 -16.79 5.35
C GLY A 476 29.43 -18.02 5.66
N ALA A 477 28.20 -17.82 6.16
CA ALA A 477 27.27 -18.91 6.44
C ALA A 477 26.67 -19.55 5.17
N ILE A 478 26.69 -18.92 4.00
CA ILE A 478 26.20 -19.54 2.77
C ILE A 478 27.19 -20.57 2.23
N ARG A 479 26.70 -21.63 1.57
CA ARG A 479 27.57 -22.67 1.00
C ARG A 479 28.30 -22.20 -0.23
N GLU A 480 27.56 -21.66 -1.20
CA GLU A 480 28.09 -21.20 -2.46
C GLU A 480 27.18 -20.12 -3.06
N PRO A 481 27.77 -19.14 -3.73
CA PRO A 481 27.02 -18.15 -4.48
C PRO A 481 26.27 -18.82 -5.65
N ARG A 482 25.02 -18.40 -5.90
CA ARG A 482 24.23 -18.88 -7.04
C ARG A 482 22.99 -18.04 -7.29
N ARG A 483 22.31 -18.31 -8.39
CA ARG A 483 21.03 -17.71 -8.73
C ARG A 483 19.91 -18.71 -8.47
N MET A 484 18.85 -18.25 -7.79
CA MET A 484 17.65 -19.01 -7.48
C MET A 484 16.47 -18.40 -8.23
N SER A 485 15.95 -19.14 -9.24
CA SER A 485 14.84 -18.68 -10.11
C SER A 485 13.51 -19.34 -9.72
N VAL A 486 13.21 -19.34 -8.42
CA VAL A 486 11.97 -19.90 -7.86
C VAL A 486 11.02 -18.76 -7.52
N LEU A 487 9.77 -18.83 -8.00
CA LEU A 487 8.73 -17.89 -7.61
C LEU A 487 8.54 -17.92 -6.08
N MET A 488 8.72 -16.80 -5.41
CA MET A 488 8.70 -16.68 -3.96
C MET A 488 8.07 -15.37 -3.53
N ASN A 489 7.18 -15.44 -2.57
CA ASN A 489 6.67 -14.25 -1.87
C ASN A 489 7.56 -13.89 -0.67
N GLN A 490 7.49 -12.63 -0.26
CA GLN A 490 8.12 -12.16 0.98
C GLN A 490 7.65 -12.96 2.21
N SER A 491 6.38 -13.35 2.25
CA SER A 491 5.84 -14.20 3.32
C SER A 491 6.48 -15.59 3.40
N ASP A 492 7.09 -16.09 2.30
CA ASP A 492 7.73 -17.41 2.28
C ASP A 492 9.12 -17.42 2.93
N ILE A 493 9.68 -16.24 3.28
CA ILE A 493 10.99 -16.13 3.95
C ILE A 493 10.99 -16.92 5.26
N ALA A 494 9.96 -16.77 6.09
CA ALA A 494 9.93 -17.37 7.42
C ALA A 494 10.03 -18.90 7.35
N ALA A 495 9.19 -19.56 6.57
CA ALA A 495 9.21 -21.03 6.42
C ALA A 495 10.50 -21.51 5.73
N THR A 496 10.98 -20.81 4.70
CA THR A 496 12.20 -21.19 3.98
C THR A 496 13.43 -21.07 4.88
N LEU A 497 13.56 -19.96 5.63
CA LEU A 497 14.66 -19.78 6.56
C LEU A 497 14.63 -20.80 7.70
N LEU A 498 13.47 -21.02 8.34
CA LEU A 498 13.33 -22.01 9.40
C LEU A 498 13.67 -23.42 8.90
N ALA A 499 13.24 -23.78 7.69
CA ALA A 499 13.62 -25.05 7.07
C ALA A 499 15.13 -25.17 6.89
N GLN A 500 15.83 -24.12 6.40
CA GLN A 500 17.29 -24.11 6.29
C GLN A 500 18.01 -24.25 7.66
N LEU A 501 17.39 -23.74 8.71
CA LEU A 501 17.85 -23.89 10.10
C LEU A 501 17.43 -25.22 10.75
N LYS A 502 16.76 -26.10 10.00
CA LYS A 502 16.19 -27.39 10.50
C LYS A 502 15.20 -27.19 11.65
N LEU A 503 14.45 -26.10 11.63
CA LEU A 503 13.42 -25.76 12.61
C LEU A 503 12.00 -25.98 12.06
N PRO A 504 11.03 -26.30 12.92
CA PRO A 504 9.64 -26.48 12.50
C PRO A 504 9.02 -25.15 12.05
N TYR A 505 8.18 -25.19 11.01
CA TYR A 505 7.48 -24.02 10.47
C TYR A 505 5.98 -24.26 10.17
N LYS A 506 5.42 -25.38 10.61
CA LYS A 506 3.99 -25.72 10.39
C LYS A 506 3.00 -24.71 10.99
N GLN A 507 3.44 -23.90 11.94
CA GLN A 507 2.67 -22.81 12.54
C GLN A 507 2.49 -21.59 11.63
N TYR A 508 3.08 -21.59 10.45
CA TYR A 508 2.97 -20.49 9.47
C TYR A 508 1.96 -20.84 8.37
N PRO A 509 0.67 -20.50 8.52
CA PRO A 509 -0.38 -20.96 7.59
C PRO A 509 -0.32 -20.31 6.20
N TRP A 510 0.48 -19.24 6.05
CA TRP A 510 0.62 -18.45 4.83
C TRP A 510 2.07 -18.39 4.30
N SER A 511 3.01 -19.08 4.94
CA SER A 511 4.41 -19.14 4.56
C SER A 511 4.78 -20.54 4.10
N ARG A 512 5.48 -20.64 2.97
CA ARG A 512 5.84 -21.92 2.34
C ARG A 512 7.36 -22.08 2.31
N ASN A 513 7.86 -23.28 2.54
CA ASN A 513 9.24 -23.59 2.22
C ASN A 513 9.38 -23.77 0.70
N VAL A 514 10.00 -22.78 0.02
CA VAL A 514 10.13 -22.79 -1.44
C VAL A 514 11.12 -23.83 -1.98
N LEU A 515 11.84 -24.49 -1.08
CA LEU A 515 12.79 -25.58 -1.40
C LEU A 515 12.25 -26.96 -1.02
N ALA A 516 10.98 -27.05 -0.64
CA ALA A 516 10.32 -28.33 -0.41
C ALA A 516 10.02 -29.02 -1.74
N PRO A 517 10.10 -30.38 -1.80
CA PRO A 517 9.85 -31.12 -3.03
C PRO A 517 8.41 -31.02 -3.53
N ASP A 518 7.47 -30.69 -2.64
CA ASP A 518 6.05 -30.50 -2.91
C ASP A 518 5.62 -29.03 -3.03
N TYR A 519 6.61 -28.11 -3.16
CA TYR A 519 6.31 -26.70 -3.36
C TYR A 519 5.66 -26.43 -4.73
N ASP A 520 4.45 -25.87 -4.73
CA ASP A 520 3.79 -25.37 -5.95
C ASP A 520 4.06 -23.87 -6.11
N PRO A 521 4.88 -23.45 -7.10
CA PRO A 521 5.34 -22.08 -7.21
C PRO A 521 4.23 -21.13 -7.65
N PHE A 522 3.90 -20.17 -6.82
CA PHE A 522 3.08 -19.01 -7.17
C PHE A 522 3.43 -17.81 -6.28
N VAL A 523 3.05 -16.62 -6.70
CA VAL A 523 3.08 -15.40 -5.86
C VAL A 523 1.71 -14.75 -5.86
N TYR A 524 1.38 -14.17 -4.71
CA TYR A 524 0.16 -13.43 -4.45
C TYR A 524 0.50 -12.13 -3.75
N CYS A 525 0.13 -11.02 -4.34
CA CYS A 525 0.43 -9.68 -3.83
C CYS A 525 -0.81 -8.81 -3.87
N THR A 526 -0.89 -7.82 -2.97
CA THR A 526 -2.05 -6.92 -2.88
C THR A 526 -1.63 -5.46 -2.87
N TYR A 527 -2.50 -4.63 -3.46
CA TYR A 527 -2.49 -3.19 -3.32
C TYR A 527 -3.93 -2.71 -3.03
N PRO A 528 -4.17 -1.47 -2.59
CA PRO A 528 -5.49 -1.07 -2.07
C PRO A 528 -6.66 -1.22 -3.03
N ALA A 529 -6.39 -1.16 -4.33
CA ALA A 529 -7.41 -1.32 -5.36
C ALA A 529 -7.42 -2.70 -6.02
N GLY A 530 -6.50 -3.61 -5.64
CA GLY A 530 -6.42 -4.85 -6.38
C GLY A 530 -5.43 -5.89 -5.86
N LEU A 531 -5.16 -6.85 -6.72
CA LEU A 531 -4.25 -7.98 -6.45
C LEU A 531 -3.47 -8.37 -7.71
N PHE A 532 -2.32 -8.98 -7.46
CA PHE A 532 -1.46 -9.60 -8.46
C PHE A 532 -1.27 -11.08 -8.11
N TYR A 533 -1.39 -11.94 -9.10
CA TYR A 533 -1.13 -13.38 -8.99
C TYR A 533 -0.27 -13.84 -10.17
N LYS A 534 0.75 -14.62 -9.89
CA LYS A 534 1.62 -15.21 -10.91
C LYS A 534 1.93 -16.66 -10.54
N ASP A 535 1.85 -17.54 -11.51
CA ASP A 535 2.30 -18.93 -11.41
C ASP A 535 3.04 -19.33 -12.71
N LYS A 536 3.38 -20.61 -12.86
CA LYS A 536 4.07 -21.14 -14.06
C LYS A 536 3.30 -20.96 -15.37
N THR A 537 2.00 -20.65 -15.32
CA THR A 537 1.14 -20.45 -16.50
C THR A 537 1.09 -19.00 -16.96
N GLY A 538 1.59 -18.06 -16.14
CA GLY A 538 1.62 -16.63 -16.43
C GLY A 538 1.21 -15.78 -15.24
N GLU A 539 0.83 -14.54 -15.49
CA GLU A 539 0.45 -13.58 -14.46
C GLU A 539 -0.92 -12.95 -14.72
N THR A 540 -1.54 -12.47 -13.67
CA THR A 540 -2.84 -11.78 -13.70
C THR A 540 -2.84 -10.65 -12.69
N MET A 541 -3.08 -9.44 -13.17
CA MET A 541 -3.38 -8.27 -12.36
C MET A 541 -4.88 -8.04 -12.35
N TYR A 542 -5.48 -7.78 -11.20
CA TYR A 542 -6.92 -7.61 -11.08
C TYR A 542 -7.28 -6.41 -10.23
N ASP A 543 -8.03 -5.47 -10.81
CA ASP A 543 -8.59 -4.33 -10.09
C ASP A 543 -9.89 -4.74 -9.39
N LEU A 544 -9.87 -4.76 -8.07
CA LEU A 544 -11.02 -5.12 -7.23
C LEU A 544 -12.14 -4.07 -7.27
N THR A 545 -11.81 -2.80 -7.52
CA THR A 545 -12.78 -1.72 -7.61
C THR A 545 -13.50 -1.74 -8.97
N ALA A 546 -12.73 -1.86 -10.03
CA ALA A 546 -13.25 -1.97 -11.39
C ALA A 546 -13.81 -3.38 -11.69
N GLN A 547 -13.39 -4.39 -10.94
CA GLN A 547 -13.66 -5.81 -11.16
C GLN A 547 -13.24 -6.26 -12.57
N MET A 548 -12.02 -5.92 -12.96
CA MET A 548 -11.46 -6.24 -14.27
C MET A 548 -9.99 -6.62 -14.18
N THR A 549 -9.53 -7.42 -15.12
CA THR A 549 -8.12 -7.74 -15.29
C THR A 549 -7.37 -6.61 -16.00
N LEU A 550 -6.08 -6.49 -15.72
CA LEU A 550 -5.18 -5.49 -16.27
C LEU A 550 -3.98 -6.16 -16.97
N PRO A 551 -3.41 -5.57 -18.02
CA PRO A 551 -3.94 -4.39 -18.73
C PRO A 551 -5.29 -4.65 -19.40
N VAL A 552 -6.08 -3.62 -19.62
CA VAL A 552 -7.41 -3.72 -20.21
C VAL A 552 -7.34 -4.25 -21.64
N GLY A 553 -8.18 -5.26 -21.95
CA GLY A 553 -8.23 -5.88 -23.29
C GLY A 553 -7.42 -7.16 -23.44
N GLU A 554 -6.55 -7.48 -22.49
CA GLU A 554 -5.87 -8.77 -22.46
C GLU A 554 -6.82 -9.89 -22.02
N PRO A 555 -6.73 -11.10 -22.64
CA PRO A 555 -7.53 -12.23 -22.20
C PRO A 555 -7.21 -12.59 -20.75
N SER A 556 -8.21 -12.60 -19.87
CA SER A 556 -8.01 -13.04 -18.49
C SER A 556 -7.97 -14.57 -18.41
N ASP A 557 -6.95 -15.12 -17.73
CA ASP A 557 -6.98 -16.52 -17.34
C ASP A 557 -7.92 -16.68 -16.14
N THR A 558 -9.06 -17.28 -16.39
CA THR A 558 -10.10 -17.48 -15.37
C THR A 558 -9.60 -18.33 -14.20
N ILE A 559 -8.72 -19.31 -14.44
CA ILE A 559 -8.18 -20.18 -13.40
C ILE A 559 -7.27 -19.39 -12.46
N ARG A 560 -6.32 -18.61 -13.00
CA ARG A 560 -5.46 -17.76 -12.16
C ARG A 560 -6.25 -16.74 -11.37
N LEU A 561 -7.25 -16.11 -11.99
CA LEU A 561 -8.12 -15.17 -11.30
C LEU A 561 -8.89 -15.84 -10.15
N GLN A 562 -9.46 -17.03 -10.38
CA GLN A 562 -10.17 -17.77 -9.34
C GLN A 562 -9.24 -18.16 -8.18
N LYS A 563 -8.00 -18.60 -8.45
CA LYS A 563 -6.98 -18.87 -7.43
C LYS A 563 -6.70 -17.62 -6.59
N ALA A 564 -6.46 -16.48 -7.24
CA ALA A 564 -6.19 -15.21 -6.57
C ALA A 564 -7.35 -14.74 -5.68
N LEU A 565 -8.59 -14.79 -6.21
CA LEU A 565 -9.80 -14.45 -5.46
C LEU A 565 -10.06 -15.44 -4.32
N GLY A 566 -9.71 -16.71 -4.49
CA GLY A 566 -9.76 -17.74 -3.45
C GLY A 566 -8.84 -17.41 -2.27
N ILE A 567 -7.60 -16.99 -2.55
CA ILE A 567 -6.66 -16.53 -1.53
C ILE A 567 -7.22 -15.29 -0.81
N LEU A 568 -7.72 -14.32 -1.56
CA LEU A 568 -8.34 -13.11 -0.99
C LEU A 568 -9.49 -13.47 -0.04
N LYS A 569 -10.44 -14.27 -0.49
CA LYS A 569 -11.58 -14.69 0.32
C LYS A 569 -11.14 -15.42 1.60
N ARG A 570 -10.22 -16.39 1.47
CA ARG A 570 -9.65 -17.12 2.60
C ARG A 570 -9.01 -16.17 3.60
N SER A 571 -8.15 -15.25 3.15
CA SER A 571 -7.45 -14.31 4.02
C SER A 571 -8.42 -13.48 4.88
N TYR A 572 -9.49 -12.96 4.28
CA TYR A 572 -10.50 -12.19 5.02
C TYR A 572 -11.40 -13.04 5.91
N SER A 573 -11.58 -14.35 5.60
CA SER A 573 -12.36 -15.26 6.45
C SER A 573 -11.61 -15.69 7.73
N GLU A 574 -10.28 -15.67 7.71
CA GLU A 574 -9.41 -16.00 8.85
C GLU A 574 -9.15 -14.83 9.80
N ILE A 575 -9.54 -13.59 9.42
CA ILE A 575 -9.46 -12.43 10.33
C ILE A 575 -10.50 -12.57 11.44
N PRO A 576 -10.11 -12.38 12.72
CA PRO A 576 -11.06 -12.32 13.82
C PRO A 576 -12.17 -11.31 13.51
N GLN A 577 -13.40 -11.67 13.83
CA GLN A 577 -14.52 -10.73 13.73
C GLN A 577 -14.60 -9.96 15.06
N PRO A 578 -14.80 -8.63 15.01
CA PRO A 578 -14.95 -7.82 16.21
C PRO A 578 -16.19 -8.20 17.01
#